data_c29a1f000efd662fbb380f2572647f95
#
_entry.id   c29a1f000efd662fbb380f2572647f95
#
_cell.length_a   1.000
_cell.length_b   1.000
_cell.length_c   1.000
_cell.angle_alpha   90.00
_cell.angle_beta   90.00
_cell.angle_gamma   90.00
#
_symmetry.space_group_name_H-M   'P 1'
#
loop_
_entity.id
_entity.type
_entity.pdbx_description
1 polymer ?
#
loop_
_entity_poly.entity_id
_entity_poly.type
_entity_poly.pdbx_seq_one_letter_code
_entity_poly.pdbx_strand_id
1 'polypeptide(L)'
;MVKKKQTVVTVEYQGNYDNEKFMALKRSLNLYSLHSSGLVSKIVDFYKIPECIVIFGSYAKGEDTRESDIDIAVMTGMKEYPQLDIYESDLKRKISLHLIDNIQNEDKDFINTLANGIVLYGYLEVL
;
A
#
# COMPACT_ATOMS: atom_id res chain seq x y z
N MET A 1 7.05 16.17 17.77
CA MET A 1 7.73 16.36 17.35
C MET A 1 8.39 17.30 17.24
N VAL A 2 8.89 17.56 17.41
CA VAL A 2 9.55 18.28 17.18
C VAL A 2 9.60 19.36 17.56
N LYS A 3 9.88 20.09 17.84
CA LYS A 3 10.01 21.11 18.02
C LYS A 3 9.87 22.04 17.62
N LYS A 4 9.77 22.61 17.39
CA LYS A 4 9.69 23.39 16.87
C LYS A 4 9.88 23.95 16.23
N LYS A 5 10.06 24.26 16.15
CA LYS A 5 10.26 24.73 15.30
C LYS A 5 10.68 24.30 14.57
N GLN A 6 10.58 23.86 14.61
CA GLN A 6 10.99 23.37 13.79
C GLN A 6 10.53 22.33 13.71
N THR A 7 9.85 21.82 13.66
CA THR A 7 9.58 20.80 13.55
C THR A 7 9.60 20.02 12.50
N VAL A 8 8.83 19.55 12.02
CA VAL A 8 8.79 18.85 10.80
C VAL A 8 9.64 19.46 9.73
N VAL A 9 9.58 20.71 9.63
CA VAL A 9 10.31 21.47 8.64
C VAL A 9 11.78 21.20 8.67
N THR A 10 12.29 20.93 9.84
CA THR A 10 13.71 20.75 9.98
C THR A 10 14.23 19.50 9.32
N VAL A 11 13.34 18.61 8.93
CA VAL A 11 13.76 17.42 8.24
C VAL A 11 14.60 17.74 7.02
N GLU A 12 14.26 18.78 6.33
CA GLU A 12 15.00 19.16 5.14
C GLU A 12 16.45 19.50 5.40
N TYR A 13 16.76 19.91 6.59
CA TYR A 13 18.09 20.37 6.89
C TYR A 13 19.00 19.32 7.42
N GLN A 14 18.49 18.16 7.69
CA GLN A 14 19.25 17.20 8.47
C GLN A 14 19.74 16.03 7.69
N GLY A 15 19.51 16.03 6.43
CA GLY A 15 20.08 15.04 5.57
C GLY A 15 19.33 13.73 5.55
N ASN A 16 20.02 12.71 5.04
CA ASN A 16 19.37 11.44 4.74
C ASN A 16 18.79 10.73 5.93
N TYR A 17 19.42 10.87 7.08
CA TYR A 17 18.95 10.17 8.26
C TYR A 17 17.54 10.62 8.65
N ASP A 18 17.33 11.92 8.71
CA ASP A 18 16.01 12.45 9.06
C ASP A 18 15.00 12.18 7.97
N ASN A 19 15.46 12.18 6.73
CA ASN A 19 14.60 11.86 5.61
C ASN A 19 14.11 10.42 5.70
N GLU A 20 14.99 9.51 6.06
CA GLU A 20 14.61 8.11 6.24
C GLU A 20 13.62 7.93 7.37
N LYS A 21 13.83 8.66 8.46
CA LYS A 21 12.89 8.60 9.59
C LYS A 21 11.52 9.10 9.18
N PHE A 22 11.49 10.18 8.42
CA PHE A 22 10.23 10.72 7.95
C PHE A 22 9.50 9.73 7.07
N MET A 23 10.23 9.08 6.15
CA MET A 23 9.63 8.09 5.27
C MET A 23 9.12 6.89 6.04
N ALA A 24 9.85 6.46 7.06
CA ALA A 24 9.41 5.34 7.89
C ALA A 24 8.11 5.67 8.60
N LEU A 25 8.00 6.88 9.13
CA LEU A 25 6.78 7.32 9.79
C LEU A 25 5.64 7.37 8.79
N LYS A 26 5.89 7.91 7.60
CA LYS A 26 4.86 8.03 6.57
C LYS A 26 4.33 6.66 6.17
N ARG A 27 5.23 5.68 5.99
CA ARG A 27 4.82 4.31 5.68
C ARG A 27 3.93 3.75 6.77
N SER A 28 4.32 3.95 8.02
CA SER A 28 3.55 3.45 9.16
C SER A 28 2.17 4.06 9.22
N LEU A 29 2.07 5.36 8.99
CA LEU A 29 0.79 6.04 8.99
C LEU A 29 -0.09 5.58 7.84
N ASN A 30 0.51 5.37 6.68
CA ASN A 30 -0.24 4.86 5.53
C ASN A 30 -0.81 3.48 5.82
N LEU A 31 -0.01 2.58 6.40
CA LEU A 31 -0.50 1.25 6.76
C LEU A 31 -1.61 1.31 7.79
N TYR A 32 -1.44 2.18 8.78
CA TYR A 32 -2.47 2.34 9.78
C TYR A 32 -3.78 2.81 9.14
N SER A 33 -3.69 3.75 8.23
CA SER A 33 -4.89 4.26 7.56
C SER A 33 -5.60 3.17 6.77
N LEU A 34 -4.83 2.34 6.07
CA LEU A 34 -5.42 1.24 5.30
C LEU A 34 -6.21 0.30 6.20
N HIS A 35 -5.60 -0.11 7.30
CA HIS A 35 -6.25 -1.07 8.18
C HIS A 35 -7.42 -0.45 8.95
N SER A 36 -7.25 0.77 9.42
CA SER A 36 -8.30 1.40 10.22
C SER A 36 -9.51 1.80 9.37
N SER A 37 -9.31 2.02 8.08
CA SER A 37 -10.42 2.37 7.18
C SER A 37 -11.37 1.19 6.94
N GLY A 38 -10.89 -0.03 7.15
CA GLY A 38 -11.66 -1.23 6.86
C GLY A 38 -11.47 -1.74 5.44
N LEU A 39 -10.58 -1.11 4.67
CA LEU A 39 -10.38 -1.50 3.28
C LEU A 39 -9.88 -2.93 3.14
N VAL A 40 -8.91 -3.32 3.97
CA VAL A 40 -8.36 -4.67 3.88
C VAL A 40 -9.43 -5.71 4.17
N SER A 41 -10.25 -5.47 5.21
CA SER A 41 -11.35 -6.38 5.54
C SER A 41 -12.35 -6.48 4.40
N LYS A 42 -12.63 -5.35 3.75
CA LYS A 42 -13.56 -5.35 2.62
C LYS A 42 -13.03 -6.22 1.48
N ILE A 43 -11.74 -6.11 1.18
CA ILE A 43 -11.14 -6.87 0.10
C ILE A 43 -11.13 -8.37 0.45
N VAL A 44 -10.78 -8.70 1.70
CA VAL A 44 -10.80 -10.10 2.14
C VAL A 44 -12.19 -10.70 1.98
N ASP A 45 -13.21 -9.96 2.42
CA ASP A 45 -14.59 -10.45 2.34
C ASP A 45 -15.07 -10.58 0.91
N PHE A 46 -14.75 -9.61 0.07
CA PHE A 46 -15.23 -9.62 -1.31
C PHE A 46 -14.63 -10.80 -2.08
N TYR A 47 -13.34 -11.06 -1.89
CA TYR A 47 -12.67 -12.13 -2.63
C TYR A 47 -12.68 -13.47 -1.91
N LYS A 48 -13.42 -13.54 -0.80
CA LYS A 48 -13.65 -14.78 -0.06
C LYS A 48 -12.34 -15.41 0.39
N ILE A 49 -11.60 -14.64 1.18
CA ILE A 49 -10.33 -15.07 1.76
C ILE A 49 -9.32 -15.38 0.66
N PRO A 50 -8.81 -14.34 0.01
CA PRO A 50 -7.82 -14.54 -1.05
C PRO A 50 -6.51 -15.05 -0.47
N GLU A 51 -5.66 -15.58 -1.34
CA GLU A 51 -4.40 -16.15 -0.91
C GLU A 51 -3.48 -15.09 -0.31
N CYS A 52 -3.46 -13.91 -0.92
CA CYS A 52 -2.54 -12.86 -0.50
C CYS A 52 -3.04 -11.50 -0.97
N ILE A 53 -2.81 -10.48 -0.17
CA ILE A 53 -3.05 -9.09 -0.54
C ILE A 53 -1.77 -8.32 -0.25
N VAL A 54 -1.26 -7.61 -1.26
CA VAL A 54 0.00 -6.88 -1.16
C VAL A 54 -0.22 -5.44 -1.57
N ILE A 55 0.26 -4.49 -0.76
CA ILE A 55 0.30 -3.10 -1.18
C ILE A 55 1.67 -2.81 -1.74
N PHE A 56 1.73 -2.10 -2.86
CA PHE A 56 2.99 -1.76 -3.50
C PHE A 56 2.91 -0.34 -4.05
N GLY A 57 3.98 0.12 -4.69
CA GLY A 57 4.01 1.45 -5.26
C GLY A 57 4.34 2.51 -4.23
N SER A 58 4.08 3.77 -4.58
CA SER A 58 4.51 4.90 -3.77
C SER A 58 3.84 4.95 -2.41
N TYR A 59 2.58 4.57 -2.32
CA TYR A 59 1.88 4.59 -1.04
C TYR A 59 2.50 3.61 -0.05
N ALA A 60 2.91 2.45 -0.54
CA ALA A 60 3.56 1.46 0.30
C ALA A 60 4.91 1.94 0.81
N LYS A 61 5.59 2.76 0.02
CA LYS A 61 6.92 3.27 0.36
C LYS A 61 6.89 4.56 1.17
N GLY A 62 5.71 5.16 1.34
CA GLY A 62 5.61 6.44 2.00
C GLY A 62 6.04 7.60 1.13
N GLU A 63 6.11 7.38 -0.18
CA GLU A 63 6.54 8.39 -1.15
C GLU A 63 5.38 9.02 -1.89
N ASP A 64 4.16 8.70 -1.50
CA ASP A 64 2.97 9.15 -2.21
C ASP A 64 2.72 10.64 -2.04
N THR A 65 2.05 11.19 -3.05
CA THR A 65 1.54 12.56 -3.02
C THR A 65 0.03 12.48 -3.08
N ARG A 66 -0.63 13.61 -3.11
CA ARG A 66 -2.09 13.65 -3.16
C ARG A 66 -2.66 12.99 -4.40
N GLU A 67 -1.91 12.98 -5.49
CA GLU A 67 -2.39 12.38 -6.73
C GLU A 67 -1.99 10.92 -6.88
N SER A 68 -1.25 10.37 -5.94
CA SER A 68 -0.81 8.98 -6.05
C SER A 68 -1.98 8.05 -5.80
N ASP A 69 -2.00 6.95 -6.55
CA ASP A 69 -2.98 5.88 -6.30
C ASP A 69 -2.46 4.97 -5.20
N ILE A 70 -3.39 4.22 -4.61
CA ILE A 70 -3.03 3.14 -3.71
C ILE A 70 -3.06 1.87 -4.54
N ASP A 71 -1.89 1.29 -4.78
CA ASP A 71 -1.77 0.09 -5.63
C ASP A 71 -1.80 -1.15 -4.77
N ILE A 72 -2.79 -1.99 -4.98
CA ILE A 72 -2.99 -3.21 -4.19
C ILE A 72 -3.13 -4.38 -5.15
N ALA A 73 -2.35 -5.43 -4.90
CA ALA A 73 -2.45 -6.67 -5.66
C ALA A 73 -3.21 -7.69 -4.82
N VAL A 74 -4.12 -8.41 -5.45
CA VAL A 74 -4.91 -9.45 -4.79
C VAL A 74 -4.71 -10.75 -5.56
N MET A 75 -4.24 -11.77 -4.85
CA MET A 75 -4.05 -13.10 -5.46
C MET A 75 -5.38 -13.83 -5.40
N THR A 76 -6.08 -13.86 -6.52
CA THR A 76 -7.41 -14.44 -6.60
C THR A 76 -7.70 -14.87 -8.03
N GLY A 77 -8.53 -15.90 -8.19
CA GLY A 77 -9.01 -16.27 -9.51
C GLY A 77 -10.25 -15.51 -9.94
N MET A 78 -10.80 -14.69 -9.05
CA MET A 78 -11.98 -13.90 -9.37
C MET A 78 -11.62 -12.76 -10.29
N LYS A 79 -12.58 -12.33 -11.11
CA LYS A 79 -12.35 -11.26 -12.07
C LYS A 79 -13.14 -10.00 -11.78
N GLU A 80 -14.02 -10.05 -10.78
CA GLU A 80 -14.87 -8.91 -10.43
C GLU A 80 -14.14 -7.96 -9.50
N TYR A 81 -14.62 -6.72 -9.46
CA TYR A 81 -14.07 -5.68 -8.62
C TYR A 81 -15.13 -5.17 -7.66
N PRO A 82 -14.78 -4.99 -6.39
CA PRO A 82 -15.74 -4.43 -5.43
C PRO A 82 -15.90 -2.93 -5.64
N GLN A 83 -16.96 -2.37 -5.05
CA GLN A 83 -17.14 -0.93 -5.02
C GLN A 83 -16.33 -0.38 -3.87
N LEU A 84 -15.43 0.52 -4.17
CA LEU A 84 -14.50 1.05 -3.17
C LEU A 84 -14.60 2.56 -2.98
N ASP A 85 -15.69 3.16 -3.49
CA ASP A 85 -15.85 4.63 -3.45
C ASP A 85 -15.75 5.20 -2.04
N ILE A 86 -16.33 4.51 -1.07
CA ILE A 86 -16.30 4.97 0.31
C ILE A 86 -14.87 5.03 0.82
N TYR A 87 -14.09 4.00 0.50
CA TYR A 87 -12.70 3.92 0.95
C TYR A 87 -11.83 4.94 0.23
N GLU A 88 -12.09 5.16 -1.05
CA GLU A 88 -11.36 6.17 -1.80
C GLU A 88 -11.61 7.56 -1.22
N SER A 89 -12.85 7.82 -0.84
CA SER A 89 -13.19 9.09 -0.22
C SER A 89 -12.51 9.26 1.13
N ASP A 90 -12.54 8.20 1.92
CA ASP A 90 -11.98 8.21 3.27
C ASP A 90 -10.46 8.38 3.23
N LEU A 91 -9.80 7.66 2.33
CA LEU A 91 -8.34 7.69 2.22
C LEU A 91 -7.83 8.81 1.33
N LYS A 92 -8.73 9.46 0.60
CA LYS A 92 -8.40 10.57 -0.30
C LYS A 92 -7.41 10.15 -1.37
N ARG A 93 -7.56 8.94 -1.87
CA ARG A 93 -6.73 8.37 -2.92
C ARG A 93 -7.57 7.43 -3.76
N LYS A 94 -7.25 7.35 -5.03
CA LYS A 94 -7.82 6.31 -5.87
C LYS A 94 -7.19 4.97 -5.50
N ILE A 95 -7.98 3.93 -5.56
CA ILE A 95 -7.51 2.58 -5.24
C ILE A 95 -7.47 1.79 -6.52
N SER A 96 -6.29 1.28 -6.84
CA SER A 96 -6.06 0.50 -8.05
C SER A 96 -5.81 -0.95 -7.65
N LEU A 97 -6.78 -1.83 -7.95
CA LEU A 97 -6.65 -3.25 -7.63
C LEU A 97 -6.09 -3.98 -8.84
N HIS A 98 -5.09 -4.79 -8.58
CA HIS A 98 -4.45 -5.63 -9.60
C HIS A 98 -4.74 -7.08 -9.24
N LEU A 99 -5.61 -7.73 -9.99
CA LEU A 99 -5.99 -9.12 -9.70
C LEU A 99 -5.01 -10.06 -10.37
N ILE A 100 -4.46 -10.97 -9.60
CA ILE A 100 -3.44 -11.89 -10.08
C ILE A 100 -3.91 -13.30 -9.82
N ASP A 101 -4.13 -14.05 -10.90
CA ASP A 101 -4.56 -15.43 -10.81
C ASP A 101 -3.37 -16.34 -10.52
N ASN A 102 -2.29 -16.16 -11.26
CA ASN A 102 -1.08 -16.95 -11.06
C ASN A 102 0.12 -16.04 -11.21
N ILE A 103 0.85 -15.86 -10.13
CA ILE A 103 1.96 -14.91 -10.11
C ILE A 103 3.07 -15.32 -11.08
N GLN A 104 3.18 -16.60 -11.37
CA GLN A 104 4.25 -17.07 -12.25
C GLN A 104 4.01 -16.68 -13.70
N ASN A 105 2.80 -16.30 -14.05
CA ASN A 105 2.48 -15.80 -15.38
C ASN A 105 2.74 -14.31 -15.53
N GLU A 106 3.13 -13.66 -14.45
CA GLU A 106 3.37 -12.22 -14.48
C GLU A 106 4.78 -11.92 -14.91
N ASP A 107 4.97 -10.70 -15.38
CA ASP A 107 6.25 -10.18 -15.78
C ASP A 107 7.21 -10.15 -14.59
N LYS A 108 8.47 -10.45 -14.83
CA LYS A 108 9.48 -10.50 -13.78
C LYS A 108 9.62 -9.19 -13.01
N ASP A 109 9.55 -8.09 -13.73
CA ASP A 109 9.66 -6.78 -13.08
C ASP A 109 8.51 -6.56 -12.13
N PHE A 110 7.31 -6.99 -12.52
CA PHE A 110 6.15 -6.85 -11.67
C PHE A 110 6.26 -7.76 -10.46
N ILE A 111 6.75 -8.98 -10.64
CA ILE A 111 6.97 -9.90 -9.52
C ILE A 111 7.94 -9.29 -8.52
N ASN A 112 9.02 -8.69 -9.01
CA ASN A 112 9.97 -8.02 -8.14
C ASN A 112 9.35 -6.85 -7.40
N THR A 113 8.50 -6.11 -8.08
CA THR A 113 7.78 -4.99 -7.44
C THR A 113 6.92 -5.51 -6.30
N LEU A 114 6.21 -6.60 -6.51
CA LEU A 114 5.37 -7.18 -5.47
C LEU A 114 6.21 -7.75 -4.32
N ALA A 115 7.34 -8.37 -4.64
CA ALA A 115 8.20 -8.93 -3.60
C ALA A 115 8.76 -7.85 -2.69
N ASN A 116 8.86 -6.61 -3.18
CA ASN A 116 9.31 -5.48 -2.39
C ASN A 116 8.15 -4.69 -1.79
N GLY A 117 6.94 -5.15 -1.96
CA GLY A 117 5.78 -4.52 -1.36
C GLY A 117 5.57 -4.99 0.06
N ILE A 118 4.41 -4.65 0.62
CA ILE A 118 4.07 -5.00 1.99
C ILE A 118 2.84 -5.89 1.96
N VAL A 119 2.95 -7.07 2.56
CA VAL A 119 1.85 -8.01 2.61
C VAL A 119 0.84 -7.54 3.65
N LEU A 120 -0.39 -7.34 3.21
CA LEU A 120 -1.46 -6.91 4.10
C LEU A 120 -2.27 -8.08 4.63
N TYR A 121 -2.29 -9.19 3.90
CA TYR A 121 -3.07 -10.36 4.28
C TYR A 121 -2.46 -11.58 3.60
N GLY A 122 -2.42 -12.71 4.32
CA GLY A 122 -1.85 -13.93 3.78
C GLY A 122 -0.34 -13.84 3.65
N TYR A 123 0.19 -14.54 2.68
CA TYR A 123 1.62 -14.47 2.40
C TYR A 123 1.88 -14.69 0.91
N LEU A 124 3.00 -14.15 0.45
CA LEU A 124 3.35 -14.14 -0.95
C LEU A 124 4.40 -15.19 -1.23
N GLU A 125 4.12 -16.06 -2.21
CA GLU A 125 5.10 -17.02 -2.72
C GLU A 125 5.45 -16.61 -4.13
N VAL A 126 6.74 -16.37 -4.39
CA VAL A 126 7.19 -15.91 -5.70
C VAL A 126 8.06 -16.94 -6.42
N LEU A 127 8.25 -18.11 -5.84
CA LEU A 127 9.10 -19.17 -6.42
C LEU A 127 8.39 -19.97 -7.48
#